data_67950620abf3fbe595ee771e1a023be4
#
_entry.id   67950620abf3fbe595ee771e1a023be4
#
_cell.length_a   1.000
_cell.length_b   1.000
_cell.length_c   1.000
_cell.angle_alpha   90.00
_cell.angle_beta   90.00
_cell.angle_gamma   90.00
#
_symmetry.space_group_name_H-M   'P 1'
#
loop_
_entity.id
_entity.type
_entity.pdbx_description
1 polymer ?
#
loop_
_entity_poly.entity_id
_entity_poly.type
_entity_poly.pdbx_seq_one_letter_code
_entity_poly.pdbx_strand_id
1 'polypeptide(L)'
;MSENKESEKTLAQKIIEDVAQTKTEQKMPNVLERDSEIEQITLEEIIQKVLDSGQLIITGVKQTGKTNTAMWLMRTLMNSTLHKNLKMRTVIFDTVLNWRTRFDAIQYLDIKDFGVLPTVLDLIVDLGYMDTNDVRNSIGQIVMNDFAKKRIMKEKFNGKVPYYDVFLLEEAQNCLGQFALVGEVGRFWLKIISECKNYGMVFFFITQRLADVSTRIVERTRYFLLGSTSGDNDLSKIRRMGGRKLADYVSSLKKGQFLLFDKDSKEQYRITFDLFVQNGKPYPYTRNANGKSNRGYTVEQVF
;
A
#
# COMPACT_ATOMS: atom_id res chain seq x y z
N MET A 1 53.87 -10.12 53.12
CA MET A 1 52.68 -9.43 52.50
C MET A 1 52.96 -8.86 51.09
N SER A 2 53.93 -9.39 50.35
CA SER A 2 54.27 -8.89 48.98
C SER A 2 53.94 -9.88 47.84
N GLU A 3 53.70 -11.14 48.13
CA GLU A 3 53.42 -12.14 47.05
C GLU A 3 52.01 -12.14 46.48
N ASN A 4 51.05 -11.55 47.20
CA ASN A 4 49.63 -11.53 46.71
C ASN A 4 49.32 -10.42 45.69
N LYS A 5 50.18 -9.40 45.52
CA LYS A 5 49.98 -8.31 44.56
C LYS A 5 50.44 -8.63 43.14
N GLU A 6 51.39 -9.57 42.98
CA GLU A 6 51.88 -9.98 41.66
C GLU A 6 50.92 -10.97 40.99
N SER A 7 50.22 -11.81 41.76
CA SER A 7 49.22 -12.74 41.21
C SER A 7 47.94 -12.03 40.73
N GLU A 8 47.51 -10.95 41.38
CA GLU A 8 46.34 -10.16 40.95
C GLU A 8 46.62 -9.33 39.69
N LYS A 9 47.84 -8.83 39.52
CA LYS A 9 48.24 -8.14 38.29
C LYS A 9 48.26 -9.08 37.07
N THR A 10 48.68 -10.32 37.24
CA THR A 10 48.72 -11.31 36.15
C THR A 10 47.34 -11.76 35.72
N LEU A 11 46.38 -11.85 36.64
CA LEU A 11 44.97 -12.18 36.30
C LEU A 11 44.25 -11.04 35.57
N ALA A 12 44.48 -9.80 36.00
CA ALA A 12 43.94 -8.62 35.33
C ALA A 12 44.47 -8.44 33.91
N GLN A 13 45.78 -8.70 33.72
CA GLN A 13 46.40 -8.67 32.38
C GLN A 13 45.83 -9.77 31.47
N LYS A 14 45.62 -11.01 31.96
CA LYS A 14 44.98 -12.08 31.18
C LYS A 14 43.56 -11.75 30.81
N ILE A 15 42.77 -11.15 31.69
CA ILE A 15 41.41 -10.73 31.39
C ILE A 15 41.37 -9.64 30.31
N ILE A 16 42.33 -8.68 30.36
CA ILE A 16 42.42 -7.63 29.34
C ILE A 16 42.85 -8.20 27.98
N GLU A 17 43.76 -9.16 27.96
CA GLU A 17 44.17 -9.84 26.72
C GLU A 17 43.06 -10.70 26.13
N ASP A 18 42.29 -11.45 26.93
CA ASP A 18 41.14 -12.23 26.51
C ASP A 18 40.01 -11.34 25.97
N VAL A 19 39.75 -10.18 26.60
CA VAL A 19 38.75 -9.21 26.11
C VAL A 19 39.24 -8.53 24.83
N ALA A 20 40.54 -8.31 24.67
CA ALA A 20 41.10 -7.75 23.44
C ALA A 20 41.06 -8.77 22.29
N GLN A 21 41.31 -10.06 22.52
CA GLN A 21 41.21 -11.13 21.53
C GLN A 21 39.74 -11.37 21.14
N THR A 22 38.81 -11.35 22.10
CA THR A 22 37.39 -11.53 21.82
C THR A 22 36.78 -10.36 21.02
N LYS A 23 37.36 -9.16 21.10
CA LYS A 23 36.95 -8.01 20.26
C LYS A 23 37.52 -8.05 18.84
N THR A 24 38.57 -8.82 18.59
CA THR A 24 39.23 -8.88 17.27
C THR A 24 38.62 -9.97 16.38
N GLU A 25 37.85 -10.93 16.91
CA GLU A 25 37.24 -11.99 16.15
C GLU A 25 35.75 -11.79 15.87
N GLN A 26 35.11 -10.75 16.39
CA GLN A 26 33.83 -10.31 15.86
C GLN A 26 34.07 -9.40 14.64
N LYS A 27 34.62 -9.96 13.56
CA LYS A 27 34.38 -9.43 12.21
C LYS A 27 32.86 -9.35 12.03
N MET A 28 32.35 -8.13 12.04
CA MET A 28 31.01 -7.89 11.51
C MET A 28 30.95 -8.58 10.14
N PRO A 29 29.96 -9.41 9.86
CA PRO A 29 29.82 -9.96 8.52
C PRO A 29 29.79 -8.77 7.56
N ASN A 30 30.71 -8.79 6.59
CA ASN A 30 30.79 -7.81 5.51
C ASN A 30 29.43 -7.79 4.84
N VAL A 31 28.62 -6.76 5.10
CA VAL A 31 27.29 -6.55 4.53
C VAL A 31 27.40 -6.23 3.02
N LEU A 32 28.61 -6.23 2.46
CA LEU A 32 28.91 -5.80 1.08
C LEU A 32 29.16 -6.96 0.09
N GLU A 33 29.03 -8.25 0.49
CA GLU A 33 29.20 -9.37 -0.44
C GLU A 33 27.96 -10.29 -0.48
N ARG A 34 26.78 -9.72 -0.74
CA ARG A 34 25.65 -10.44 -1.33
C ARG A 34 25.11 -9.63 -2.49
N ASP A 35 25.92 -9.42 -3.50
CA ASP A 35 25.48 -9.19 -4.89
C ASP A 35 25.06 -10.54 -5.52
N SER A 36 24.32 -11.36 -4.78
CA SER A 36 23.51 -12.41 -5.40
C SER A 36 22.26 -11.71 -5.93
N GLU A 37 22.08 -11.71 -7.24
CA GLU A 37 20.90 -11.35 -8.02
C GLU A 37 19.65 -11.17 -7.15
N ILE A 38 19.49 -9.95 -6.59
CA ILE A 38 18.24 -9.58 -5.93
C ILE A 38 17.26 -9.47 -7.08
N GLU A 39 16.38 -10.45 -7.22
CA GLU A 39 15.26 -10.37 -8.17
C GLU A 39 14.54 -9.03 -7.91
N GLN A 40 14.78 -8.07 -8.80
CA GLN A 40 14.15 -6.75 -8.70
C GLN A 40 12.70 -6.92 -9.13
N ILE A 41 11.81 -7.01 -8.15
CA ILE A 41 10.38 -6.98 -8.43
C ILE A 41 10.01 -5.66 -9.10
N THR A 42 9.27 -5.71 -10.18
CA THR A 42 8.78 -4.53 -10.89
C THR A 42 7.49 -3.99 -10.25
N LEU A 43 7.15 -2.74 -10.53
CA LEU A 43 5.90 -2.17 -10.04
C LEU A 43 4.68 -2.88 -10.68
N GLU A 44 4.81 -3.35 -11.91
CA GLU A 44 3.82 -4.16 -12.60
C GLU A 44 3.57 -5.49 -11.89
N GLU A 45 4.62 -6.18 -11.43
CA GLU A 45 4.50 -7.41 -10.65
C GLU A 45 3.85 -7.17 -9.29
N ILE A 46 4.17 -6.04 -8.63
CA ILE A 46 3.49 -5.62 -7.40
C ILE A 46 1.99 -5.41 -7.66
N ILE A 47 1.66 -4.70 -8.73
CA ILE A 47 0.27 -4.47 -9.12
C ILE A 47 -0.42 -5.81 -9.39
N GLN A 48 0.22 -6.74 -10.12
CA GLN A 48 -0.35 -8.06 -10.37
C GLN A 48 -0.64 -8.82 -9.06
N LYS A 49 0.30 -8.84 -8.12
CA LYS A 49 0.09 -9.43 -6.79
C LYS A 49 -1.12 -8.82 -6.07
N VAL A 50 -1.30 -7.49 -6.15
CA VAL A 50 -2.45 -6.80 -5.56
C VAL A 50 -3.76 -7.16 -6.27
N LEU A 51 -3.76 -7.22 -7.61
CA LEU A 51 -4.93 -7.65 -8.38
C LEU A 51 -5.37 -9.06 -8.00
N ASP A 52 -4.43 -9.97 -7.83
CA ASP A 52 -4.68 -11.36 -7.43
C ASP A 52 -5.23 -11.50 -6.01
N SER A 53 -4.90 -10.55 -5.12
CA SER A 53 -5.43 -10.52 -3.75
C SER A 53 -6.75 -9.76 -3.62
N GLY A 54 -7.00 -8.80 -4.51
CA GLY A 54 -8.15 -7.91 -4.52
C GLY A 54 -8.04 -6.68 -3.63
N GLN A 55 -6.94 -6.50 -2.87
CA GLN A 55 -6.85 -5.40 -1.91
C GLN A 55 -5.43 -4.93 -1.64
N LEU A 56 -5.27 -3.60 -1.48
CA LEU A 56 -4.08 -2.95 -0.95
C LEU A 56 -4.48 -1.83 0.02
N ILE A 57 -3.88 -1.79 1.20
CA ILE A 57 -3.98 -0.63 2.11
C ILE A 57 -2.70 0.20 2.00
N ILE A 58 -2.84 1.48 1.65
CA ILE A 58 -1.76 2.47 1.61
C ILE A 58 -1.89 3.36 2.84
N THR A 59 -0.90 3.37 3.71
CA THR A 59 -0.95 4.14 4.96
C THR A 59 0.35 4.88 5.26
N GLY A 60 0.29 5.84 6.16
CA GLY A 60 1.42 6.66 6.63
C GLY A 60 0.92 8.04 7.07
N VAL A 61 1.69 8.73 7.89
CA VAL A 61 1.30 10.05 8.40
C VAL A 61 1.12 11.08 7.28
N LYS A 62 0.56 12.24 7.63
CA LYS A 62 0.38 13.35 6.68
C LYS A 62 1.71 13.71 6.01
N GLN A 63 1.66 14.02 4.71
CA GLN A 63 2.81 14.43 3.89
C GLN A 63 3.87 13.34 3.60
N THR A 64 3.63 12.07 3.89
CA THR A 64 4.54 10.97 3.48
C THR A 64 4.57 10.72 1.98
N GLY A 65 3.56 11.20 1.24
CA GLY A 65 3.44 11.02 -0.22
C GLY A 65 2.41 9.98 -0.64
N LYS A 66 1.51 9.51 0.25
CA LYS A 66 0.48 8.49 -0.05
C LYS A 66 -0.31 8.73 -1.33
N THR A 67 -0.88 9.93 -1.47
CA THR A 67 -1.68 10.27 -2.66
C THR A 67 -0.83 10.24 -3.93
N ASN A 68 0.43 10.73 -3.86
CA ASN A 68 1.35 10.65 -5.00
C ASN A 68 1.72 9.20 -5.33
N THR A 69 1.96 8.37 -4.32
CA THR A 69 2.21 6.93 -4.49
C THR A 69 1.03 6.22 -5.11
N ALA A 70 -0.18 6.48 -4.62
CA ALA A 70 -1.40 5.93 -5.20
C ALA A 70 -1.59 6.37 -6.65
N MET A 71 -1.25 7.62 -7.00
CA MET A 71 -1.26 8.08 -8.39
C MET A 71 -0.27 7.32 -9.28
N TRP A 72 0.95 7.07 -8.79
CA TRP A 72 1.92 6.27 -9.52
C TRP A 72 1.40 4.87 -9.79
N LEU A 73 0.83 4.22 -8.77
CA LEU A 73 0.21 2.89 -8.90
C LEU A 73 -0.93 2.91 -9.92
N MET A 74 -1.85 3.88 -9.84
CA MET A 74 -2.97 3.99 -10.78
C MET A 74 -2.49 4.27 -12.21
N ARG A 75 -1.53 5.17 -12.41
CA ARG A 75 -0.97 5.44 -13.74
C ARG A 75 -0.26 4.23 -14.33
N THR A 76 0.54 3.52 -13.52
CA THR A 76 1.21 2.30 -13.96
C THR A 76 0.18 1.25 -14.36
N LEU A 77 -0.86 1.06 -13.54
CA LEU A 77 -1.95 0.15 -13.85
C LEU A 77 -2.65 0.51 -15.16
N MET A 78 -3.10 1.75 -15.31
CA MET A 78 -3.87 2.20 -16.49
C MET A 78 -3.05 2.16 -17.77
N ASN A 79 -1.73 2.34 -17.70
CA ASN A 79 -0.82 2.26 -18.84
C ASN A 79 -0.31 0.83 -19.10
N SER A 80 -0.59 -0.12 -18.22
CA SER A 80 -0.13 -1.49 -18.33
C SER A 80 -0.92 -2.28 -19.38
N THR A 81 -0.30 -3.34 -19.89
CA THR A 81 -1.01 -4.33 -20.72
C THR A 81 -2.10 -5.06 -19.93
N LEU A 82 -1.96 -5.18 -18.62
CA LEU A 82 -2.97 -5.78 -17.73
C LEU A 82 -4.30 -5.04 -17.79
N HIS A 83 -4.27 -3.71 -17.77
CA HIS A 83 -5.50 -2.89 -17.85
C HIS A 83 -6.31 -3.21 -19.11
N LYS A 84 -5.62 -3.33 -20.26
CA LYS A 84 -6.26 -3.65 -21.53
C LYS A 84 -6.73 -5.11 -21.61
N ASN A 85 -5.87 -6.04 -21.22
CA ASN A 85 -6.13 -7.49 -21.32
C ASN A 85 -7.28 -7.94 -20.40
N LEU A 86 -7.37 -7.38 -19.20
CA LEU A 86 -8.41 -7.67 -18.22
C LEU A 86 -9.64 -6.78 -18.36
N LYS A 87 -9.69 -5.88 -19.37
CA LYS A 87 -10.78 -4.91 -19.57
C LYS A 87 -11.10 -4.19 -18.26
N MET A 88 -10.10 -3.56 -17.67
CA MET A 88 -10.26 -2.89 -16.39
C MET A 88 -11.00 -1.56 -16.52
N ARG A 89 -11.73 -1.21 -15.47
CA ARG A 89 -12.26 0.12 -15.23
C ARG A 89 -11.72 0.61 -13.89
N THR A 90 -11.24 1.84 -13.85
CA THR A 90 -10.75 2.48 -12.62
C THR A 90 -11.79 3.49 -12.10
N VAL A 91 -12.14 3.39 -10.83
CA VAL A 91 -13.08 4.30 -10.16
C VAL A 91 -12.37 4.92 -8.96
N ILE A 92 -12.13 6.22 -9.01
CA ILE A 92 -11.48 6.99 -7.95
C ILE A 92 -12.53 7.77 -7.19
N PHE A 93 -12.70 7.49 -5.90
CA PHE A 93 -13.55 8.27 -5.01
C PHE A 93 -12.75 9.42 -4.41
N ASP A 94 -12.95 10.62 -4.94
CA ASP A 94 -12.21 11.83 -4.56
C ASP A 94 -12.95 12.58 -3.45
N THR A 95 -12.52 12.36 -2.22
CA THR A 95 -13.08 13.01 -1.02
C THR A 95 -12.40 14.33 -0.68
N VAL A 96 -11.29 14.67 -1.36
CA VAL A 96 -10.45 15.85 -1.03
C VAL A 96 -10.19 16.76 -2.23
N LEU A 97 -10.86 16.51 -3.36
CA LEU A 97 -10.77 17.29 -4.61
C LEU A 97 -9.35 17.38 -5.21
N ASN A 98 -8.54 16.37 -4.98
CA ASN A 98 -7.15 16.34 -5.43
C ASN A 98 -6.92 15.60 -6.75
N TRP A 99 -7.86 14.77 -7.18
CA TRP A 99 -7.65 13.85 -8.30
C TRP A 99 -8.03 14.44 -9.65
N ARG A 100 -9.02 15.33 -9.69
CA ARG A 100 -9.51 15.97 -10.92
C ARG A 100 -8.41 16.60 -11.77
N THR A 101 -7.44 17.27 -11.14
CA THR A 101 -6.36 17.98 -11.84
C THR A 101 -5.18 17.08 -12.22
N ARG A 102 -5.23 15.80 -11.87
CA ARG A 102 -4.11 14.87 -11.97
C ARG A 102 -4.26 13.82 -13.06
N PHE A 103 -5.46 13.63 -13.58
CA PHE A 103 -5.78 12.68 -14.65
C PHE A 103 -6.61 13.34 -15.73
N ASP A 104 -5.99 13.71 -16.86
CA ASP A 104 -6.64 14.44 -17.96
C ASP A 104 -7.60 13.54 -18.79
N ALA A 105 -7.48 12.21 -18.71
CA ALA A 105 -8.21 11.26 -19.53
C ALA A 105 -9.38 10.55 -18.82
N ILE A 106 -9.66 10.90 -17.56
CA ILE A 106 -10.70 10.27 -16.75
C ILE A 106 -11.93 11.17 -16.74
N GLN A 107 -13.09 10.57 -16.98
CA GLN A 107 -14.34 11.29 -16.88
C GLN A 107 -14.63 11.67 -15.43
N TYR A 108 -14.89 12.95 -15.20
CA TYR A 108 -15.28 13.49 -13.90
C TYR A 108 -16.79 13.47 -13.76
N LEU A 109 -17.29 12.92 -12.67
CA LEU A 109 -18.71 12.80 -12.42
C LEU A 109 -19.06 13.33 -11.02
N ASP A 110 -20.08 14.18 -10.94
CA ASP A 110 -20.72 14.54 -9.68
C ASP A 110 -21.59 13.36 -9.21
N ILE A 111 -21.54 13.03 -7.93
CA ILE A 111 -22.34 11.93 -7.39
C ILE A 111 -23.84 12.14 -7.56
N LYS A 112 -24.30 13.37 -7.68
CA LYS A 112 -25.72 13.69 -7.93
C LYS A 112 -26.25 13.12 -9.24
N ASP A 113 -25.36 12.86 -10.18
CA ASP A 113 -25.70 12.29 -11.49
C ASP A 113 -25.80 10.77 -11.48
N PHE A 114 -25.63 10.14 -10.28
CA PHE A 114 -25.54 8.69 -10.17
C PHE A 114 -26.84 7.95 -9.85
N GLY A 115 -27.36 7.21 -10.84
CA GLY A 115 -28.08 5.97 -10.59
C GLY A 115 -27.18 4.71 -10.76
N VAL A 116 -26.26 4.72 -11.75
CA VAL A 116 -25.45 3.54 -12.14
C VAL A 116 -24.13 3.98 -12.76
N LEU A 117 -22.99 3.47 -12.28
CA LEU A 117 -21.70 3.70 -12.92
C LEU A 117 -21.69 3.23 -14.38
N PRO A 118 -21.15 4.02 -15.32
CA PRO A 118 -20.90 3.56 -16.69
C PRO A 118 -19.97 2.34 -16.68
N THR A 119 -20.22 1.38 -17.56
CA THR A 119 -19.55 0.07 -17.51
C THR A 119 -18.15 0.02 -18.15
N VAL A 120 -17.68 1.08 -18.78
CA VAL A 120 -16.50 1.01 -19.68
C VAL A 120 -15.51 2.17 -19.52
N LEU A 121 -15.72 3.11 -18.63
CA LEU A 121 -14.90 4.32 -18.50
C LEU A 121 -14.22 4.41 -17.15
N ASP A 122 -12.96 4.86 -17.17
CA ASP A 122 -12.26 5.28 -15.96
C ASP A 122 -12.89 6.58 -15.43
N LEU A 123 -13.17 6.62 -14.13
CA LEU A 123 -13.99 7.65 -13.51
C LEU A 123 -13.35 8.26 -12.28
N ILE A 124 -13.52 9.57 -12.10
CA ILE A 124 -13.35 10.23 -10.81
C ILE A 124 -14.73 10.63 -10.30
N VAL A 125 -15.07 10.17 -9.11
CA VAL A 125 -16.32 10.49 -8.42
C VAL A 125 -16.04 11.57 -7.38
N ASP A 126 -16.62 12.75 -7.57
CA ASP A 126 -16.46 13.88 -6.65
C ASP A 126 -17.38 13.71 -5.42
N LEU A 127 -16.75 13.67 -4.25
CA LEU A 127 -17.41 13.56 -2.96
C LEU A 127 -17.00 14.68 -1.99
N GLY A 128 -16.17 15.61 -2.44
CA GLY A 128 -15.52 16.60 -1.57
C GLY A 128 -16.44 17.61 -0.89
N TYR A 129 -17.70 17.68 -1.30
CA TYR A 129 -18.72 18.56 -0.70
C TYR A 129 -19.69 17.82 0.24
N MET A 130 -19.53 16.51 0.42
CA MET A 130 -20.42 15.69 1.25
C MET A 130 -19.87 15.55 2.67
N ASP A 131 -20.76 15.39 3.64
CA ASP A 131 -20.33 14.99 4.97
C ASP A 131 -19.84 13.51 5.02
N THR A 132 -19.13 13.15 6.08
CA THR A 132 -18.50 11.82 6.20
C THR A 132 -19.52 10.67 6.15
N ASN A 133 -20.75 10.86 6.67
CA ASN A 133 -21.76 9.80 6.65
C ASN A 133 -22.34 9.64 5.25
N ASP A 134 -22.57 10.73 4.55
CA ASP A 134 -23.06 10.74 3.19
C ASP A 134 -22.01 10.14 2.24
N VAL A 135 -20.75 10.50 2.38
CA VAL A 135 -19.62 9.87 1.66
C VAL A 135 -19.63 8.36 1.86
N ARG A 136 -19.68 7.89 3.11
CA ARG A 136 -19.70 6.47 3.45
C ARG A 136 -20.87 5.73 2.80
N ASN A 137 -22.07 6.28 2.93
CA ASN A 137 -23.29 5.68 2.41
C ASN A 137 -23.28 5.64 0.88
N SER A 138 -22.86 6.72 0.24
CA SER A 138 -22.78 6.84 -1.22
C SER A 138 -21.78 5.88 -1.82
N ILE A 139 -20.54 5.83 -1.30
CA ILE A 139 -19.55 4.86 -1.74
C ILE A 139 -20.04 3.43 -1.50
N GLY A 140 -20.58 3.16 -0.32
CA GLY A 140 -21.13 1.85 0.03
C GLY A 140 -22.20 1.42 -0.96
N GLN A 141 -23.17 2.30 -1.28
CA GLN A 141 -24.25 2.01 -2.21
C GLN A 141 -23.76 1.77 -3.64
N ILE A 142 -22.81 2.57 -4.13
CA ILE A 142 -22.21 2.41 -5.46
C ILE A 142 -21.52 1.04 -5.56
N VAL A 143 -20.69 0.70 -4.57
CA VAL A 143 -19.95 -0.57 -4.57
C VAL A 143 -20.88 -1.77 -4.40
N MET A 144 -21.96 -1.64 -3.58
CA MET A 144 -23.01 -2.67 -3.44
C MET A 144 -23.73 -2.94 -4.77
N ASN A 145 -24.13 -1.89 -5.47
CA ASN A 145 -24.80 -2.00 -6.76
C ASN A 145 -23.90 -2.67 -7.80
N ASP A 146 -22.63 -2.29 -7.83
CA ASP A 146 -21.65 -2.86 -8.76
C ASP A 146 -21.36 -4.34 -8.44
N PHE A 147 -21.24 -4.69 -7.17
CA PHE A 147 -21.11 -6.07 -6.72
C PHE A 147 -22.31 -6.93 -7.13
N ALA A 148 -23.53 -6.41 -6.95
CA ALA A 148 -24.74 -7.11 -7.35
C ALA A 148 -24.77 -7.39 -8.86
N LYS A 149 -24.40 -6.40 -9.69
CA LYS A 149 -24.26 -6.58 -11.15
C LYS A 149 -23.23 -7.64 -11.50
N LYS A 150 -22.05 -7.61 -10.86
CA LYS A 150 -20.98 -8.58 -11.12
C LYS A 150 -21.38 -9.99 -10.74
N ARG A 151 -22.16 -10.19 -9.69
CA ARG A 151 -22.71 -11.50 -9.36
C ARG A 151 -23.57 -12.04 -10.51
N ILE A 152 -24.52 -11.24 -11.00
CA ILE A 152 -25.41 -11.62 -12.12
C ILE A 152 -24.59 -11.91 -13.37
N MET A 153 -23.59 -11.07 -13.66
CA MET A 153 -22.73 -11.28 -14.83
C MET A 153 -21.90 -12.56 -14.70
N LYS A 154 -21.32 -12.82 -13.54
CA LYS A 154 -20.54 -14.04 -13.31
C LYS A 154 -21.37 -15.30 -13.53
N GLU A 155 -22.63 -15.31 -13.12
CA GLU A 155 -23.58 -16.40 -13.40
C GLU A 155 -23.82 -16.54 -14.91
N LYS A 156 -24.08 -15.44 -15.62
CA LYS A 156 -24.31 -15.43 -17.07
C LYS A 156 -23.09 -15.88 -17.90
N PHE A 157 -21.89 -15.64 -17.41
CA PHE A 157 -20.62 -15.98 -18.07
C PHE A 157 -19.97 -17.27 -17.54
N ASN A 158 -20.77 -18.20 -17.02
CA ASN A 158 -20.31 -19.52 -16.54
C ASN A 158 -19.18 -19.42 -15.51
N GLY A 159 -19.31 -18.53 -14.55
CA GLY A 159 -18.34 -18.32 -13.48
C GLY A 159 -17.17 -17.42 -13.83
N LYS A 160 -17.04 -16.94 -15.07
CA LYS A 160 -15.99 -16.02 -15.49
C LYS A 160 -16.36 -14.57 -15.16
N VAL A 161 -15.36 -13.78 -14.85
CA VAL A 161 -15.50 -12.33 -14.64
C VAL A 161 -15.26 -11.63 -15.98
N PRO A 162 -16.24 -10.89 -16.54
CA PRO A 162 -16.12 -10.30 -17.87
C PRO A 162 -15.20 -9.07 -17.91
N TYR A 163 -15.04 -8.37 -16.80
CA TYR A 163 -14.19 -7.19 -16.64
C TYR A 163 -13.82 -6.98 -15.17
N TYR A 164 -12.78 -6.19 -14.92
CA TYR A 164 -12.31 -5.87 -13.58
C TYR A 164 -12.62 -4.41 -13.23
N ASP A 165 -12.96 -4.16 -11.97
CA ASP A 165 -13.08 -2.82 -11.41
C ASP A 165 -12.02 -2.58 -10.35
N VAL A 166 -11.29 -1.50 -10.51
CA VAL A 166 -10.30 -1.03 -9.55
C VAL A 166 -10.85 0.21 -8.87
N PHE A 167 -11.16 0.07 -7.60
CA PHE A 167 -11.66 1.16 -6.76
C PHE A 167 -10.54 1.75 -5.94
N LEU A 168 -10.37 3.06 -6.00
CA LEU A 168 -9.48 3.78 -5.13
C LEU A 168 -10.30 4.66 -4.19
N LEU A 169 -10.14 4.42 -2.88
CA LEU A 169 -10.81 5.15 -1.82
C LEU A 169 -9.79 5.97 -1.03
N GLU A 170 -9.85 7.29 -1.15
CA GLU A 170 -9.10 8.19 -0.28
C GLU A 170 -9.84 8.38 1.05
N GLU A 171 -9.10 8.62 2.15
CA GLU A 171 -9.64 8.67 3.52
C GLU A 171 -10.50 7.44 3.85
N ALA A 172 -9.98 6.25 3.50
CA ALA A 172 -10.71 4.98 3.58
C ALA A 172 -11.23 4.64 4.98
N GLN A 173 -10.68 5.23 6.05
CA GLN A 173 -11.21 5.09 7.41
C GLN A 173 -12.66 5.58 7.55
N ASN A 174 -13.11 6.48 6.67
CA ASN A 174 -14.51 6.93 6.65
C ASN A 174 -15.48 5.78 6.32
N CYS A 175 -15.05 4.83 5.48
CA CYS A 175 -15.83 3.64 5.11
C CYS A 175 -15.45 2.40 5.93
N LEU A 176 -14.20 2.27 6.31
CA LEU A 176 -13.60 1.05 6.89
C LEU A 176 -13.20 1.21 8.36
N GLY A 177 -13.50 2.35 8.98
CA GLY A 177 -13.25 2.60 10.39
C GLY A 177 -14.06 1.66 11.29
N GLN A 178 -13.62 1.50 12.53
CA GLN A 178 -14.27 0.59 13.46
C GLN A 178 -15.76 0.92 13.68
N PHE A 179 -16.09 2.20 13.74
CA PHE A 179 -17.48 2.68 13.88
C PHE A 179 -18.23 2.77 12.56
N ALA A 180 -17.54 2.73 11.41
CA ALA A 180 -18.17 2.74 10.09
C ALA A 180 -18.74 1.36 9.70
N LEU A 181 -18.25 0.28 10.33
CA LEU A 181 -18.67 -1.10 10.02
C LEU A 181 -19.92 -1.55 10.79
N VAL A 182 -20.84 -0.64 11.05
CA VAL A 182 -22.14 -0.94 11.67
C VAL A 182 -23.26 -0.87 10.62
N GLY A 183 -24.38 -1.55 10.93
CA GLY A 183 -25.53 -1.57 10.03
C GLY A 183 -25.32 -2.41 8.77
N GLU A 184 -26.14 -2.16 7.76
CA GLU A 184 -26.13 -2.92 6.50
C GLU A 184 -24.87 -2.66 5.66
N VAL A 185 -24.52 -1.40 5.47
CA VAL A 185 -23.32 -0.97 4.73
C VAL A 185 -22.05 -1.53 5.36
N GLY A 186 -21.96 -1.53 6.70
CA GLY A 186 -20.81 -2.10 7.41
C GLY A 186 -20.68 -3.61 7.23
N ARG A 187 -21.79 -4.36 7.31
CA ARG A 187 -21.81 -5.81 7.03
C ARG A 187 -21.42 -6.10 5.59
N PHE A 188 -21.88 -5.27 4.65
CA PHE A 188 -21.51 -5.37 3.25
C PHE A 188 -19.99 -5.20 3.04
N TRP A 189 -19.37 -4.17 3.63
CA TRP A 189 -17.92 -3.98 3.54
C TRP A 189 -17.13 -5.19 4.04
N LEU A 190 -17.53 -5.80 5.14
CA LEU A 190 -16.89 -7.02 5.64
C LEU A 190 -17.04 -8.20 4.69
N LYS A 191 -18.15 -8.29 3.97
CA LYS A 191 -18.39 -9.32 2.96
C LYS A 191 -17.55 -9.06 1.71
N ILE A 192 -17.65 -7.85 1.13
CA ILE A 192 -16.96 -7.55 -0.13
C ILE A 192 -15.44 -7.65 0.00
N ILE A 193 -14.86 -7.22 1.12
CA ILE A 193 -13.43 -7.35 1.40
C ILE A 193 -12.98 -8.82 1.39
N SER A 194 -13.84 -9.75 1.76
CA SER A 194 -13.50 -11.19 1.71
C SER A 194 -13.68 -11.82 0.33
N GLU A 195 -14.54 -11.26 -0.50
CA GLU A 195 -14.99 -11.89 -1.74
C GLU A 195 -14.62 -11.11 -3.01
N CYS A 196 -14.13 -9.87 -2.90
CA CYS A 196 -13.94 -8.93 -4.02
C CYS A 196 -13.23 -9.53 -5.22
N LYS A 197 -12.11 -10.23 -5.01
CA LYS A 197 -11.32 -10.86 -6.08
C LYS A 197 -12.13 -11.85 -6.91
N ASN A 198 -13.07 -12.57 -6.29
CA ASN A 198 -13.91 -13.57 -6.96
C ASN A 198 -14.86 -12.95 -7.95
N TYR A 199 -15.07 -11.63 -7.87
CA TYR A 199 -15.95 -10.84 -8.73
C TYR A 199 -15.19 -9.82 -9.58
N GLY A 200 -13.85 -9.91 -9.62
CA GLY A 200 -13.01 -8.96 -10.37
C GLY A 200 -13.10 -7.54 -9.82
N MET A 201 -13.24 -7.39 -8.51
CA MET A 201 -13.20 -6.10 -7.82
C MET A 201 -11.92 -6.00 -7.01
N VAL A 202 -11.21 -4.90 -7.18
CA VAL A 202 -9.92 -4.63 -6.52
C VAL A 202 -9.99 -3.28 -5.83
N PHE A 203 -9.52 -3.22 -4.60
CA PHE A 203 -9.60 -2.02 -3.78
C PHE A 203 -8.23 -1.51 -3.37
N PHE A 204 -7.97 -0.24 -3.64
CA PHE A 204 -6.85 0.53 -3.12
C PHE A 204 -7.38 1.49 -2.06
N PHE A 205 -7.07 1.23 -0.82
CA PHE A 205 -7.49 2.02 0.32
C PHE A 205 -6.36 2.94 0.78
N ILE A 206 -6.60 4.25 0.78
CA ILE A 206 -5.64 5.23 1.30
C ILE A 206 -6.13 5.71 2.65
N THR A 207 -5.29 5.63 3.68
CA THR A 207 -5.59 6.14 5.02
C THR A 207 -4.39 6.85 5.62
N GLN A 208 -4.62 7.83 6.45
CA GLN A 208 -3.55 8.51 7.18
C GLN A 208 -3.08 7.69 8.39
N ARG A 209 -3.97 6.92 8.99
CA ARG A 209 -3.69 6.14 10.17
C ARG A 209 -4.26 4.73 10.04
N LEU A 210 -3.39 3.76 10.10
CA LEU A 210 -3.80 2.35 10.07
C LEU A 210 -4.65 2.00 11.30
N ALA A 211 -4.40 2.68 12.43
CA ALA A 211 -5.16 2.51 13.66
C ALA A 211 -6.65 2.81 13.49
N ASP A 212 -7.01 3.72 12.60
CA ASP A 212 -8.39 4.14 12.38
C ASP A 212 -9.17 3.15 11.48
N VAL A 213 -8.48 2.29 10.75
CA VAL A 213 -9.11 1.19 9.98
C VAL A 213 -9.47 0.04 10.93
N SER A 214 -10.64 -0.55 10.75
CA SER A 214 -11.10 -1.68 11.57
C SER A 214 -10.11 -2.85 11.53
N THR A 215 -9.86 -3.44 12.69
CA THR A 215 -9.00 -4.62 12.82
C THR A 215 -9.47 -5.78 11.95
N ARG A 216 -10.80 -5.97 11.80
CA ARG A 216 -11.38 -6.99 10.92
C ARG A 216 -11.00 -6.81 9.43
N ILE A 217 -10.85 -5.56 8.98
CA ILE A 217 -10.40 -5.25 7.61
C ILE A 217 -8.90 -5.53 7.48
N VAL A 218 -8.10 -5.06 8.43
CA VAL A 218 -6.64 -5.28 8.44
C VAL A 218 -6.30 -6.78 8.46
N GLU A 219 -7.05 -7.58 9.22
CA GLU A 219 -6.87 -9.04 9.27
C GLU A 219 -7.17 -9.73 7.94
N ARG A 220 -8.10 -9.21 7.16
CA ARG A 220 -8.50 -9.77 5.85
C ARG A 220 -7.66 -9.25 4.69
N THR A 221 -6.97 -8.13 4.87
CA THR A 221 -6.10 -7.56 3.85
C THR A 221 -4.75 -8.25 3.86
N ARG A 222 -4.26 -8.63 2.68
CA ARG A 222 -2.96 -9.27 2.50
C ARG A 222 -1.85 -8.27 2.30
N TYR A 223 -2.03 -7.30 1.39
CA TYR A 223 -0.97 -6.36 1.01
C TYR A 223 -1.13 -4.99 1.67
N PHE A 224 -0.01 -4.49 2.20
CA PHE A 224 0.09 -3.18 2.83
C PHE A 224 1.23 -2.40 2.23
N LEU A 225 1.00 -1.16 1.86
CA LEU A 225 2.02 -0.19 1.49
C LEU A 225 2.17 0.80 2.64
N LEU A 226 3.15 0.54 3.50
CA LEU A 226 3.37 1.23 4.76
C LEU A 226 4.34 2.38 4.56
N GLY A 227 3.87 3.61 4.63
CA GLY A 227 4.70 4.80 4.73
C GLY A 227 5.10 5.10 6.18
N SER A 228 6.02 6.05 6.37
CA SER A 228 6.48 6.45 7.71
C SER A 228 5.30 6.73 8.67
N THR A 229 5.40 6.19 9.87
CA THR A 229 4.49 6.49 10.99
C THR A 229 5.23 6.45 12.32
N SER A 230 4.83 7.32 13.25
CA SER A 230 5.36 7.39 14.61
C SER A 230 4.28 7.26 15.68
N GLY A 231 3.03 7.10 15.28
CA GLY A 231 1.90 6.95 16.22
C GLY A 231 1.92 5.58 16.90
N ASP A 232 1.89 5.54 18.23
CA ASP A 232 1.95 4.29 19.01
C ASP A 232 0.87 3.28 18.63
N ASN A 233 -0.34 3.75 18.35
CA ASN A 233 -1.45 2.89 17.94
C ASN A 233 -1.21 2.25 16.57
N ASP A 234 -0.66 3.03 15.62
CA ASP A 234 -0.29 2.53 14.29
C ASP A 234 0.85 1.52 14.39
N LEU A 235 1.92 1.86 15.12
CA LEU A 235 3.05 0.96 15.35
C LEU A 235 2.64 -0.31 16.09
N SER A 236 1.72 -0.23 17.05
CA SER A 236 1.15 -1.41 17.72
C SER A 236 0.41 -2.32 16.76
N LYS A 237 -0.36 -1.75 15.82
CA LYS A 237 -1.06 -2.52 14.79
C LYS A 237 -0.07 -3.18 13.83
N ILE A 238 0.97 -2.46 13.40
CA ILE A 238 2.05 -2.97 12.54
C ILE A 238 2.82 -4.08 13.25
N ARG A 239 3.14 -3.93 14.55
CA ARG A 239 3.78 -4.99 15.35
C ARG A 239 2.97 -6.28 15.38
N ARG A 240 1.65 -6.18 15.49
CA ARG A 240 0.76 -7.36 15.46
C ARG A 240 0.78 -8.06 14.10
N MET A 241 0.95 -7.31 13.00
CA MET A 241 0.96 -7.85 11.64
C MET A 241 2.28 -8.55 11.28
N GLY A 242 3.43 -7.94 11.60
CA GLY A 242 4.74 -8.40 11.14
C GLY A 242 5.88 -8.31 12.17
N GLY A 243 5.54 -8.10 13.45
CA GLY A 243 6.54 -8.08 14.52
C GLY A 243 7.20 -6.72 14.75
N ARG A 244 8.10 -6.68 15.75
CA ARG A 244 8.77 -5.45 16.18
C ARG A 244 9.69 -4.88 15.09
N LYS A 245 10.47 -5.74 14.41
CA LYS A 245 11.39 -5.32 13.34
C LYS A 245 10.67 -4.54 12.23
N LEU A 246 9.49 -5.03 11.81
CA LEU A 246 8.66 -4.35 10.82
C LEU A 246 8.25 -2.95 11.29
N ALA A 247 7.78 -2.81 12.53
CA ALA A 247 7.34 -1.52 13.06
C ALA A 247 8.52 -0.53 13.20
N ASP A 248 9.66 -0.99 13.70
CA ASP A 248 10.87 -0.18 13.85
C ASP A 248 11.37 0.28 12.46
N TYR A 249 11.33 -0.59 11.45
CA TYR A 249 11.70 -0.23 10.08
C TYR A 249 10.75 0.81 9.49
N VAL A 250 9.43 0.61 9.61
CA VAL A 250 8.42 1.57 9.11
C VAL A 250 8.57 2.94 9.76
N SER A 251 8.89 2.99 11.06
CA SER A 251 9.12 4.26 11.75
C SER A 251 10.35 5.03 11.24
N SER A 252 11.34 4.33 10.67
CA SER A 252 12.57 4.90 10.12
C SER A 252 12.45 5.39 8.67
N LEU A 253 11.35 5.07 7.98
CA LEU A 253 11.15 5.45 6.58
C LEU A 253 11.13 6.97 6.41
N LYS A 254 11.70 7.44 5.30
CA LYS A 254 11.70 8.86 4.92
C LYS A 254 10.48 9.17 4.04
N LYS A 255 10.22 10.46 3.85
CA LYS A 255 9.21 10.94 2.91
C LYS A 255 9.46 10.34 1.50
N GLY A 256 8.42 9.80 0.88
CA GLY A 256 8.49 9.13 -0.42
C GLY A 256 8.93 7.66 -0.37
N GLN A 257 9.35 7.17 0.81
CA GLN A 257 9.67 5.77 1.01
C GLN A 257 8.47 5.03 1.59
N PHE A 258 8.19 3.88 1.03
CA PHE A 258 7.16 2.97 1.47
C PHE A 258 7.70 1.55 1.56
N LEU A 259 7.16 0.79 2.47
CA LEU A 259 7.41 -0.64 2.56
C LEU A 259 6.16 -1.39 2.07
N LEU A 260 6.28 -2.11 0.96
CA LEU A 260 5.28 -3.11 0.59
C LEU A 260 5.49 -4.33 1.48
N PHE A 261 4.46 -4.68 2.22
CA PHE A 261 4.43 -5.83 3.11
C PHE A 261 3.35 -6.81 2.67
N ASP A 262 3.76 -8.03 2.31
CA ASP A 262 2.86 -9.16 2.15
C ASP A 262 2.68 -9.85 3.51
N LYS A 263 1.49 -9.74 4.08
CA LYS A 263 1.21 -10.28 5.41
C LYS A 263 1.27 -11.81 5.44
N ASP A 264 0.98 -12.49 4.34
CA ASP A 264 0.92 -13.94 4.30
C ASP A 264 2.31 -14.57 4.11
N SER A 265 3.08 -14.12 3.11
CA SER A 265 4.45 -14.63 2.86
C SER A 265 5.51 -13.98 3.75
N LYS A 266 5.20 -12.83 4.36
CA LYS A 266 6.14 -11.95 5.09
C LYS A 266 7.19 -11.29 4.22
N GLU A 267 7.06 -11.37 2.89
CA GLU A 267 7.92 -10.64 1.96
C GLU A 267 7.80 -9.13 2.17
N GLN A 268 8.92 -8.44 2.01
CA GLN A 268 9.04 -7.00 2.26
C GLN A 268 9.88 -6.35 1.17
N TYR A 269 9.32 -5.32 0.52
CA TYR A 269 10.00 -4.56 -0.52
C TYR A 269 9.94 -3.08 -0.19
N ARG A 270 11.10 -2.41 -0.10
CA ARG A 270 11.15 -0.96 0.00
C ARG A 270 10.95 -0.34 -1.37
N ILE A 271 9.96 0.52 -1.50
CA ILE A 271 9.69 1.29 -2.70
C ILE A 271 9.97 2.75 -2.40
N THR A 272 10.84 3.37 -3.16
CA THR A 272 11.09 4.81 -3.10
C THR A 272 10.52 5.45 -4.34
N PHE A 273 9.56 6.36 -4.16
CA PHE A 273 8.95 7.12 -5.24
C PHE A 273 9.61 8.49 -5.35
N ASP A 274 9.93 8.90 -6.56
CA ASP A 274 10.35 10.26 -6.83
C ASP A 274 9.16 11.20 -6.65
N LEU A 275 9.18 11.95 -5.57
CA LEU A 275 8.12 12.89 -5.22
C LEU A 275 8.22 14.21 -5.99
N PHE A 276 9.10 14.31 -6.99
CA PHE A 276 9.27 15.53 -7.76
C PHE A 276 8.02 15.84 -8.57
N VAL A 277 7.39 16.91 -8.15
CA VAL A 277 6.27 17.53 -8.85
C VAL A 277 6.82 18.73 -9.60
N GLN A 278 6.95 18.64 -10.91
CA GLN A 278 7.25 19.81 -11.71
C GLN A 278 5.93 20.55 -12.03
N ASN A 279 5.82 21.80 -11.64
CA ASN A 279 4.63 22.64 -11.86
C ASN A 279 3.30 22.06 -11.34
N GLY A 280 3.29 21.43 -10.17
CA GLY A 280 2.07 20.85 -9.61
C GLY A 280 1.60 19.55 -10.26
N LYS A 281 2.22 19.11 -11.35
CA LYS A 281 1.92 17.83 -12.02
C LYS A 281 3.01 16.81 -11.71
N PRO A 282 2.66 15.56 -11.30
CA PRO A 282 3.64 14.49 -11.25
C PRO A 282 4.20 14.28 -12.66
N TYR A 283 5.51 14.06 -12.74
CA TYR A 283 6.21 13.88 -14.01
C TYR A 283 5.49 12.85 -14.89
N PRO A 284 5.18 13.17 -16.14
CA PRO A 284 4.79 12.13 -17.08
C PRO A 284 5.98 11.20 -17.30
N TYR A 285 5.70 9.94 -17.57
CA TYR A 285 6.67 8.96 -18.07
C TYR A 285 7.38 9.56 -19.31
N THR A 286 8.50 10.23 -19.12
CA THR A 286 9.33 10.66 -20.25
C THR A 286 10.31 9.53 -20.53
N ARG A 287 10.19 8.91 -21.71
CA ARG A 287 11.28 8.14 -22.29
C ARG A 287 12.44 9.11 -22.53
N ASN A 288 13.60 8.86 -21.91
CA ASN A 288 14.82 9.57 -22.26
C ASN A 288 15.10 9.39 -23.75
N ALA A 289 15.83 10.34 -24.35
CA ALA A 289 16.30 10.26 -25.74
C ALA A 289 17.02 8.92 -26.07
N ASN A 290 17.47 8.16 -25.06
CA ASN A 290 18.12 6.85 -25.16
C ASN A 290 17.18 5.65 -24.93
N GLY A 291 15.86 5.84 -24.91
CA GLY A 291 14.89 4.74 -24.77
C GLY A 291 14.79 4.10 -23.38
N LYS A 292 15.61 4.53 -22.41
CA LYS A 292 15.51 4.06 -21.01
C LYS A 292 14.40 4.83 -20.31
N SER A 293 13.40 4.10 -19.76
CA SER A 293 12.39 4.72 -18.92
C SER A 293 13.06 5.26 -17.67
N ASN A 294 12.96 6.57 -17.39
CA ASN A 294 13.17 7.06 -16.03
C ASN A 294 12.02 6.50 -15.19
N ARG A 295 12.30 5.40 -14.54
CA ARG A 295 11.39 4.87 -13.53
C ARG A 295 11.44 5.86 -12.37
N GLY A 296 10.40 6.64 -12.14
CA GLY A 296 10.31 7.57 -11.02
C GLY A 296 10.17 6.83 -9.68
N TYR A 297 10.69 5.61 -9.58
CA TYR A 297 10.70 4.79 -8.39
C TYR A 297 11.85 3.77 -8.41
N THR A 298 12.30 3.36 -7.23
CA THR A 298 13.19 2.21 -7.01
C THR A 298 12.51 1.18 -6.10
N VAL A 299 12.78 -0.10 -6.32
CA VAL A 299 12.27 -1.20 -5.49
C VAL A 299 13.46 -2.02 -5.00
N GLU A 300 13.51 -2.28 -3.70
CA GLU A 300 14.56 -3.08 -3.07
C GLU A 300 13.92 -4.08 -2.10
N GLN A 301 14.31 -5.35 -2.17
CA GLN A 301 13.92 -6.33 -1.15
C GLN A 301 14.68 -6.03 0.15
N VAL A 302 13.97 -6.05 1.29
CA VAL A 302 14.54 -5.56 2.55
C VAL A 302 14.81 -6.66 3.56
N PHE A 303 14.08 -7.80 3.49
CA PHE A 303 14.25 -8.96 4.39
C PHE A 303 13.86 -10.27 3.70
#